data_af24e5e4b74cc4c8546de1e60d631562
#
_entry.id   af24e5e4b74cc4c8546de1e60d631562
#
_cell.length_a   1.000
_cell.length_b   1.000
_cell.length_c   1.000
_cell.angle_alpha   90.00
_cell.angle_beta   90.00
_cell.angle_gamma   90.00
#
_symmetry.space_group_name_H-M   'P 1'
#
loop_
_entity.id
_entity.type
_entity.pdbx_description
1 polymer ?
#
loop_
_entity_poly.entity_id
_entity_poly.type
_entity_poly.pdbx_seq_one_letter_code
_entity_poly.pdbx_strand_id
1 'polypeptide(L)'
;MLQKLKCNKNGDFTVLVVADPQCEKEFQWKEAADELEILLKKEEPDFVLINGDMETNNLITKENWGIFIQPIIERKIFWSTVNGNHDPFKKEINDMYLEFDKCLNTIIENERPLNYCIPVLGSKEEKTVFAIYGMDSGDAFIDDGWTGYTKKQLEWYRNCSEELKTENNGVSVTSMMCCHIPLQEVVSMEILHGVCNENMGRTSKALNVGTFEAIKEQGDVKILVFGHSHKINVIGKLDGILMGYAGKISSGSYHDEFSRGGRIVKFNENEPNKVVTYWSGVLPTSKDQPAVVI
;
A
#
# COMPACT_ATOMS: atom_id res chain seq x y z
N MET A 1 -16.46 19.15 5.12
CA MET A 1 -16.42 18.30 3.92
C MET A 1 -15.12 17.52 3.97
N LEU A 2 -15.17 16.18 3.93
CA LEU A 2 -13.97 15.37 3.76
C LEU A 2 -13.31 15.80 2.44
N GLN A 3 -12.02 16.16 2.50
CA GLN A 3 -11.25 16.46 1.29
C GLN A 3 -11.18 15.18 0.45
N LYS A 4 -11.63 15.25 -0.80
CA LYS A 4 -11.67 14.11 -1.72
C LYS A 4 -10.41 14.11 -2.57
N LEU A 5 -9.80 12.94 -2.78
CA LEU A 5 -8.76 12.77 -3.79
C LEU A 5 -9.36 12.96 -5.18
N LYS A 6 -8.56 13.51 -6.10
CA LYS A 6 -8.97 13.68 -7.50
C LYS A 6 -7.80 13.64 -8.46
N CYS A 7 -8.06 13.23 -9.67
CA CYS A 7 -7.10 13.32 -10.77
C CYS A 7 -6.70 14.78 -11.03
N ASN A 8 -5.48 14.96 -11.51
CA ASN A 8 -5.02 16.26 -11.97
C ASN A 8 -5.75 16.69 -13.27
N LYS A 9 -5.45 17.88 -13.78
CA LYS A 9 -6.09 18.42 -15.00
C LYS A 9 -5.88 17.58 -16.28
N ASN A 10 -4.86 16.71 -16.29
CA ASN A 10 -4.58 15.80 -17.41
C ASN A 10 -5.27 14.45 -17.24
N GLY A 11 -5.98 14.26 -16.11
CA GLY A 11 -6.62 13.00 -15.77
C GLY A 11 -5.70 11.98 -15.07
N ASP A 12 -4.47 12.37 -14.70
CA ASP A 12 -3.51 11.48 -14.06
C ASP A 12 -3.70 11.46 -12.53
N PHE A 13 -3.40 10.30 -11.94
CA PHE A 13 -3.28 10.12 -10.50
C PHE A 13 -2.15 9.14 -10.19
N THR A 14 -1.21 9.56 -9.36
CA THR A 14 0.00 8.79 -9.01
C THR A 14 0.01 8.45 -7.53
N VAL A 15 0.15 7.18 -7.21
CA VAL A 15 0.30 6.66 -5.85
C VAL A 15 1.73 6.19 -5.64
N LEU A 16 2.37 6.64 -4.58
CA LEU A 16 3.60 6.06 -4.05
C LEU A 16 3.26 5.14 -2.88
N VAL A 17 3.67 3.88 -2.95
CA VAL A 17 3.59 2.93 -1.84
C VAL A 17 4.99 2.69 -1.30
N VAL A 18 5.20 2.99 -0.02
CA VAL A 18 6.39 2.63 0.75
C VAL A 18 6.01 1.67 1.86
N ALA A 19 6.94 0.83 2.31
CA ALA A 19 6.66 -0.17 3.33
C ALA A 19 7.87 -0.39 4.24
N ASP A 20 7.64 -1.02 5.37
CA ASP A 20 8.65 -1.59 6.25
C ASP A 20 9.76 -0.61 6.68
N PRO A 21 9.48 0.63 7.12
CA PRO A 21 10.53 1.47 7.68
C PRO A 21 11.19 0.80 8.88
N GLN A 22 10.44 0.08 9.71
CA GLN A 22 10.90 -0.72 10.84
C GLN A 22 12.05 -0.06 11.62
N CYS A 23 11.81 1.18 12.04
CA CYS A 23 12.80 1.97 12.75
C CYS A 23 13.04 1.39 14.16
N GLU A 24 14.19 0.76 14.36
CA GLU A 24 14.62 0.18 15.62
C GLU A 24 15.42 1.17 16.49
N LYS A 25 15.83 2.30 15.89
CA LYS A 25 16.64 3.35 16.52
C LYS A 25 16.13 4.73 16.06
N GLU A 26 16.29 5.72 16.91
CA GLU A 26 15.79 7.08 16.63
C GLU A 26 16.33 7.67 15.32
N PHE A 27 17.62 7.47 14.99
CA PHE A 27 18.17 8.02 13.76
C PHE A 27 17.56 7.44 12.48
N GLN A 28 16.99 6.24 12.55
CA GLN A 28 16.39 5.57 11.38
C GLN A 28 15.10 6.24 10.93
N TRP A 29 14.40 6.96 11.81
CA TRP A 29 13.25 7.78 11.42
C TRP A 29 13.66 8.91 10.46
N LYS A 30 14.83 9.52 10.73
CA LYS A 30 15.40 10.53 9.82
C LYS A 30 15.89 9.91 8.51
N GLU A 31 16.54 8.75 8.57
CA GLU A 31 16.96 8.01 7.38
C GLU A 31 15.74 7.66 6.48
N ALA A 32 14.67 7.12 7.08
CA ALA A 32 13.43 6.83 6.36
C ALA A 32 12.81 8.08 5.74
N ALA A 33 12.85 9.22 6.45
CA ALA A 33 12.39 10.50 5.92
C ALA A 33 13.24 10.99 4.74
N ASP A 34 14.56 10.82 4.79
CA ASP A 34 15.47 11.23 3.71
C ASP A 34 15.26 10.37 2.45
N GLU A 35 15.03 9.07 2.60
CA GLU A 35 14.69 8.20 1.49
C GLU A 35 13.31 8.50 0.89
N LEU A 36 12.33 8.75 1.76
CA LEU A 36 11.02 9.19 1.34
C LEU A 36 11.11 10.51 0.55
N GLU A 37 11.94 11.46 1.00
CA GLU A 37 12.20 12.72 0.32
C GLU A 37 12.77 12.52 -1.09
N ILE A 38 13.67 11.53 -1.29
CA ILE A 38 14.20 11.18 -2.60
C ILE A 38 13.06 10.72 -3.52
N LEU A 39 12.20 9.81 -3.04
CA LEU A 39 11.07 9.30 -3.81
C LEU A 39 10.06 10.40 -4.14
N LEU A 40 9.71 11.25 -3.17
CA LEU A 40 8.77 12.35 -3.38
C LEU A 40 9.26 13.37 -4.40
N LYS A 41 10.55 13.69 -4.42
CA LYS A 41 11.16 14.57 -5.42
C LYS A 41 11.18 13.96 -6.81
N LYS A 42 11.41 12.66 -6.88
CA LYS A 42 11.57 11.95 -8.15
C LYS A 42 10.23 11.65 -8.83
N GLU A 43 9.24 11.26 -8.04
CA GLU A 43 7.99 10.70 -8.55
C GLU A 43 6.80 11.68 -8.48
N GLU A 44 6.88 12.72 -7.66
CA GLU A 44 5.83 13.74 -7.45
C GLU A 44 4.42 13.13 -7.28
N PRO A 45 4.21 12.20 -6.32
CA PRO A 45 2.93 11.49 -6.19
C PRO A 45 1.81 12.39 -5.68
N ASP A 46 0.59 12.09 -6.08
CA ASP A 46 -0.64 12.72 -5.57
C ASP A 46 -1.07 12.15 -4.21
N PHE A 47 -0.65 10.91 -3.91
CA PHE A 47 -0.97 10.18 -2.69
C PHE A 47 0.18 9.27 -2.25
N VAL A 48 0.40 9.19 -0.94
CA VAL A 48 1.37 8.27 -0.35
C VAL A 48 0.65 7.26 0.54
N LEU A 49 0.93 5.96 0.32
CA LEU A 49 0.46 4.90 1.18
C LEU A 49 1.64 4.23 1.88
N ILE A 50 1.62 4.21 3.21
CA ILE A 50 2.62 3.58 4.06
C ILE A 50 2.09 2.20 4.43
N ASN A 51 2.68 1.16 3.83
CA ASN A 51 2.11 -0.19 3.84
C ASN A 51 2.74 -1.09 4.92
N GLY A 52 2.65 -0.63 6.16
CA GLY A 52 2.88 -1.44 7.35
C GLY A 52 4.32 -1.56 7.82
N ASP A 53 4.47 -2.16 8.99
CA ASP A 53 5.72 -2.38 9.72
C ASP A 53 6.51 -1.09 9.91
N MET A 54 5.84 -0.08 10.51
CA MET A 54 6.43 1.23 10.78
C MET A 54 7.55 1.14 11.81
N GLU A 55 7.43 0.23 12.78
CA GLU A 55 8.40 0.10 13.85
C GLU A 55 8.60 -1.35 14.31
N THR A 56 9.61 -1.60 15.16
CA THR A 56 9.87 -2.92 15.76
C THR A 56 9.89 -2.90 17.29
N ASN A 57 10.25 -1.80 17.91
CA ASN A 57 10.59 -1.72 19.35
C ASN A 57 9.72 -0.75 20.17
N ASN A 58 8.46 -0.54 19.81
CA ASN A 58 7.57 0.44 20.44
C ASN A 58 8.14 1.88 20.43
N LEU A 59 8.81 2.27 19.35
CA LEU A 59 9.37 3.60 19.14
C LEU A 59 8.41 4.55 18.42
N ILE A 60 7.19 4.11 18.09
CA ILE A 60 6.17 4.99 17.52
C ILE A 60 5.74 6.00 18.58
N THR A 61 6.22 7.21 18.43
CA THR A 61 5.79 8.39 19.15
C THR A 61 5.37 9.45 18.16
N LYS A 62 4.58 10.43 18.58
CA LYS A 62 4.18 11.54 17.72
C LYS A 62 5.39 12.30 17.15
N GLU A 63 6.46 12.42 17.94
CA GLU A 63 7.69 13.08 17.52
C GLU A 63 8.41 12.28 16.43
N ASN A 64 8.70 11.01 16.66
CA ASN A 64 9.38 10.15 15.70
C ASN A 64 8.59 10.00 14.40
N TRP A 65 7.27 9.77 14.53
CA TRP A 65 6.38 9.71 13.38
C TRP A 65 6.38 11.01 12.60
N GLY A 66 6.33 12.16 13.30
CA GLY A 66 6.41 13.48 12.70
C GLY A 66 7.69 13.69 11.88
N ILE A 67 8.85 13.19 12.35
CA ILE A 67 10.10 13.21 11.58
C ILE A 67 9.95 12.46 10.27
N PHE A 68 9.42 11.22 10.32
CA PHE A 68 9.28 10.37 9.13
C PHE A 68 8.36 10.97 8.08
N ILE A 69 7.19 11.47 8.47
CA ILE A 69 6.19 11.99 7.52
C ILE A 69 6.38 13.47 7.15
N GLN A 70 7.34 14.17 7.77
CA GLN A 70 7.60 15.59 7.49
C GLN A 70 7.67 15.94 6.00
N PRO A 71 8.35 15.14 5.14
CA PRO A 71 8.41 15.42 3.70
C PRO A 71 7.05 15.39 2.99
N ILE A 72 6.11 14.56 3.47
CA ILE A 72 4.73 14.47 2.96
C ILE A 72 3.94 15.71 3.36
N ILE A 73 4.04 16.09 4.64
CA ILE A 73 3.32 17.25 5.22
C ILE A 73 3.74 18.56 4.56
N GLU A 74 5.05 18.77 4.36
CA GLU A 74 5.58 19.97 3.70
C GLU A 74 5.05 20.14 2.27
N ARG A 75 4.81 19.03 1.56
CA ARG A 75 4.23 19.03 0.21
C ARG A 75 2.71 19.05 0.19
N LYS A 76 2.07 18.94 1.35
CA LYS A 76 0.60 18.86 1.49
C LYS A 76 0.00 17.69 0.70
N ILE A 77 0.74 16.58 0.58
CA ILE A 77 0.28 15.36 -0.07
C ILE A 77 -0.64 14.60 0.88
N PHE A 78 -1.73 14.03 0.36
CA PHE A 78 -2.58 13.12 1.14
C PHE A 78 -1.89 11.78 1.36
N TRP A 79 -2.13 11.18 2.50
CA TRP A 79 -1.52 9.90 2.86
C TRP A 79 -2.42 9.05 3.76
N SER A 80 -2.14 7.76 3.81
CA SER A 80 -2.71 6.83 4.79
C SER A 80 -1.74 5.69 5.11
N THR A 81 -2.10 4.88 6.12
CA THR A 81 -1.33 3.70 6.52
C THR A 81 -2.17 2.43 6.40
N VAL A 82 -1.52 1.30 6.15
CA VAL A 82 -2.03 -0.04 6.42
C VAL A 82 -1.15 -0.63 7.52
N ASN A 83 -1.73 -1.29 8.51
CA ASN A 83 -0.93 -1.90 9.56
C ASN A 83 -0.20 -3.16 9.06
N GLY A 84 1.05 -3.31 9.50
CA GLY A 84 1.82 -4.54 9.39
C GLY A 84 1.72 -5.42 10.63
N ASN A 85 2.43 -6.54 10.61
CA ASN A 85 2.40 -7.48 11.72
C ASN A 85 3.25 -7.04 12.94
N HIS A 86 4.15 -6.08 12.76
CA HIS A 86 4.90 -5.46 13.85
C HIS A 86 4.22 -4.20 14.40
N ASP A 87 3.21 -3.67 13.71
CA ASP A 87 2.53 -2.46 14.18
C ASP A 87 1.54 -2.79 15.31
N PRO A 88 1.67 -2.11 16.45
CA PRO A 88 0.74 -2.35 17.53
C PRO A 88 -0.66 -1.86 17.13
N PHE A 89 -1.62 -2.78 17.14
CA PHE A 89 -3.02 -2.37 17.00
C PHE A 89 -3.46 -1.63 18.25
N LYS A 90 -3.32 -0.33 18.24
CA LYS A 90 -3.79 0.56 19.32
C LYS A 90 -4.56 1.72 18.69
N LYS A 91 -5.76 1.95 19.20
CA LYS A 91 -6.59 3.09 18.78
C LYS A 91 -5.80 4.40 18.88
N GLU A 92 -5.05 4.56 19.97
CA GLU A 92 -4.25 5.75 20.26
C GLU A 92 -3.20 6.04 19.18
N ILE A 93 -2.64 5.00 18.56
CA ILE A 93 -1.68 5.17 17.44
C ILE A 93 -2.39 5.67 16.19
N ASN A 94 -3.54 5.08 15.86
CA ASN A 94 -4.32 5.58 14.72
C ASN A 94 -4.86 7.00 14.96
N ASP A 95 -5.33 7.29 16.16
CA ASP A 95 -5.77 8.64 16.54
C ASP A 95 -4.61 9.64 16.42
N MET A 96 -3.41 9.25 16.81
CA MET A 96 -2.20 10.06 16.61
C MET A 96 -1.92 10.32 15.13
N TYR A 97 -2.07 9.33 14.25
CA TYR A 97 -1.91 9.54 12.80
C TYR A 97 -2.91 10.57 12.26
N LEU A 98 -4.16 10.53 12.73
CA LEU A 98 -5.22 11.44 12.33
C LEU A 98 -5.00 12.90 12.80
N GLU A 99 -4.10 13.13 13.76
CA GLU A 99 -3.72 14.49 14.17
C GLU A 99 -2.80 15.20 13.16
N PHE A 100 -2.18 14.45 12.25
CA PHE A 100 -1.33 15.02 11.20
C PHE A 100 -2.14 15.42 9.97
N ASP A 101 -1.73 16.52 9.33
CA ASP A 101 -2.43 17.04 8.14
C ASP A 101 -2.47 16.01 7.01
N LYS A 102 -3.56 15.99 6.27
CA LYS A 102 -3.79 15.13 5.09
C LYS A 102 -3.84 13.62 5.34
N CYS A 103 -3.85 13.15 6.59
CA CYS A 103 -4.10 11.74 6.89
C CYS A 103 -5.53 11.35 6.50
N LEU A 104 -5.67 10.24 5.77
CA LEU A 104 -6.96 9.68 5.34
C LEU A 104 -7.26 8.32 5.99
N ASN A 105 -6.62 7.99 7.11
CA ASN A 105 -6.95 6.79 7.86
C ASN A 105 -8.41 6.81 8.31
N THR A 106 -9.03 5.63 8.36
CA THR A 106 -10.37 5.50 8.91
C THR A 106 -10.34 5.68 10.42
N ILE A 107 -11.33 6.40 10.97
CA ILE A 107 -11.54 6.48 12.41
C ILE A 107 -11.98 5.10 12.90
N ILE A 108 -11.27 4.58 13.92
CA ILE A 108 -11.57 3.28 14.51
C ILE A 108 -12.31 3.50 15.84
N GLU A 109 -13.44 2.86 16.00
CA GLU A 109 -14.16 2.95 17.26
C GLU A 109 -13.59 2.01 18.31
N ASN A 110 -13.36 0.72 18.04
CA ASN A 110 -12.88 -0.22 19.07
C ASN A 110 -12.23 -1.52 18.60
N GLU A 111 -12.17 -1.84 17.31
CA GLU A 111 -11.74 -3.17 16.86
C GLU A 111 -10.85 -3.16 15.60
N ARG A 112 -9.89 -4.10 15.54
CA ARG A 112 -9.27 -4.53 14.31
C ARG A 112 -10.31 -5.32 13.48
N PRO A 113 -10.32 -5.28 12.14
CA PRO A 113 -9.26 -4.76 11.26
C PRO A 113 -9.49 -3.32 10.77
N LEU A 114 -8.37 -2.66 10.47
CA LEU A 114 -8.34 -1.38 9.76
C LEU A 114 -8.52 -1.61 8.27
N ASN A 115 -9.73 -1.46 7.79
CA ASN A 115 -9.98 -1.48 6.35
C ASN A 115 -10.57 -0.15 5.93
N TYR A 116 -10.17 0.31 4.76
CA TYR A 116 -10.74 1.51 4.15
C TYR A 116 -10.77 1.42 2.64
N CYS A 117 -11.67 2.18 2.05
CA CYS A 117 -11.73 2.44 0.63
C CYS A 117 -11.68 3.95 0.41
N ILE A 118 -10.67 4.42 -0.32
CA ILE A 118 -10.50 5.84 -0.65
C ILE A 118 -10.84 6.03 -2.13
N PRO A 119 -11.99 6.66 -2.45
CA PRO A 119 -12.35 6.98 -3.82
C PRO A 119 -11.52 8.14 -4.35
N VAL A 120 -11.09 8.05 -5.61
CA VAL A 120 -10.44 9.11 -6.38
C VAL A 120 -11.41 9.60 -7.45
N LEU A 121 -11.75 10.86 -7.39
CA LEU A 121 -12.64 11.49 -8.37
C LEU A 121 -11.88 11.81 -9.66
N GLY A 122 -12.60 11.84 -10.76
CA GLY A 122 -12.08 12.39 -12.02
C GLY A 122 -11.72 13.87 -11.88
N SER A 123 -10.99 14.40 -12.85
CA SER A 123 -10.52 15.80 -12.86
C SER A 123 -11.66 16.82 -12.77
N LYS A 124 -12.86 16.45 -13.21
CA LYS A 124 -14.11 17.27 -13.11
C LYS A 124 -14.91 17.03 -11.83
N GLU A 125 -14.46 16.12 -10.95
CA GLU A 125 -15.10 15.76 -9.67
C GLU A 125 -16.55 15.19 -9.80
N GLU A 126 -16.95 14.73 -10.98
CA GLU A 126 -18.32 14.27 -11.23
C GLU A 126 -18.56 12.81 -10.80
N LYS A 127 -17.52 11.97 -10.84
CA LYS A 127 -17.60 10.54 -10.50
C LYS A 127 -16.28 9.99 -9.97
N THR A 128 -16.36 8.88 -9.26
CA THR A 128 -15.20 8.08 -8.86
C THR A 128 -14.66 7.34 -10.09
N VAL A 129 -13.36 7.51 -10.37
CA VAL A 129 -12.69 6.91 -11.53
C VAL A 129 -11.63 5.89 -11.15
N PHE A 130 -11.16 5.94 -9.89
CA PHE A 130 -10.20 5.01 -9.32
C PHE A 130 -10.48 4.84 -7.82
N ALA A 131 -10.12 3.70 -7.23
CA ALA A 131 -10.24 3.50 -5.79
C ALA A 131 -9.00 2.82 -5.20
N ILE A 132 -8.70 3.16 -3.95
CA ILE A 132 -7.57 2.62 -3.19
C ILE A 132 -8.14 1.88 -1.97
N TYR A 133 -7.96 0.57 -1.92
CA TYR A 133 -8.27 -0.23 -0.75
C TYR A 133 -7.02 -0.38 0.12
N GLY A 134 -7.15 -0.08 1.41
CA GLY A 134 -6.22 -0.52 2.45
C GLY A 134 -6.87 -1.65 3.22
N MET A 135 -6.17 -2.79 3.34
CA MET A 135 -6.72 -3.98 3.96
C MET A 135 -5.75 -4.58 4.97
N ASP A 136 -6.18 -4.62 6.23
CA ASP A 136 -5.38 -5.17 7.33
C ASP A 136 -5.20 -6.68 7.17
N SER A 137 -3.97 -7.14 7.10
CA SER A 137 -3.60 -8.54 6.91
C SER A 137 -3.37 -9.32 8.21
N GLY A 138 -3.71 -8.74 9.36
CA GLY A 138 -3.50 -9.36 10.66
C GLY A 138 -2.08 -9.24 11.19
N ASP A 139 -1.84 -9.73 12.41
CA ASP A 139 -0.56 -9.57 13.12
C ASP A 139 -0.11 -10.83 13.88
N ALA A 140 -0.97 -11.81 14.07
CA ALA A 140 -0.63 -13.00 14.83
C ALA A 140 -0.05 -14.10 13.94
N PHE A 141 0.97 -14.77 14.47
CA PHE A 141 1.54 -15.97 13.88
C PHE A 141 0.98 -17.18 14.61
N ILE A 142 0.18 -17.99 13.91
CA ILE A 142 -0.55 -19.15 14.47
C ILE A 142 -0.32 -20.36 13.57
N ASP A 143 -0.07 -21.51 14.16
CA ASP A 143 0.09 -22.79 13.45
C ASP A 143 1.06 -22.73 12.26
N ASP A 144 2.21 -22.05 12.44
CA ASP A 144 3.25 -21.88 11.42
C ASP A 144 2.82 -21.01 10.22
N GLY A 145 1.91 -20.03 10.45
CA GLY A 145 1.47 -19.03 9.47
C GLY A 145 0.88 -17.79 10.12
N TRP A 146 0.71 -16.74 9.33
CA TRP A 146 0.05 -15.50 9.76
C TRP A 146 -1.47 -15.69 9.80
N THR A 147 -2.18 -14.92 10.62
CA THR A 147 -3.65 -14.96 10.71
C THR A 147 -4.34 -14.60 9.39
N GLY A 148 -3.73 -13.73 8.60
CA GLY A 148 -4.29 -13.34 7.31
C GLY A 148 -5.63 -12.59 7.43
N TYR A 149 -6.41 -12.65 6.36
CA TYR A 149 -7.70 -11.96 6.27
C TYR A 149 -8.82 -12.79 6.90
N THR A 150 -9.93 -12.11 7.21
CA THR A 150 -11.16 -12.73 7.70
C THR A 150 -12.27 -12.74 6.64
N LYS A 151 -13.22 -13.64 6.75
CA LYS A 151 -14.41 -13.64 5.87
C LYS A 151 -15.21 -12.33 5.97
N LYS A 152 -15.24 -11.69 7.14
CA LYS A 152 -15.91 -10.40 7.36
C LYS A 152 -15.25 -9.27 6.54
N GLN A 153 -13.91 -9.31 6.43
CA GLN A 153 -13.19 -8.34 5.58
C GLN A 153 -13.49 -8.56 4.08
N LEU A 154 -13.60 -9.81 3.65
CA LEU A 154 -13.97 -10.11 2.26
C LEU A 154 -15.40 -9.65 1.94
N GLU A 155 -16.33 -9.84 2.87
CA GLU A 155 -17.70 -9.33 2.74
C GLU A 155 -17.71 -7.78 2.65
N TRP A 156 -16.96 -7.12 3.54
CA TRP A 156 -16.78 -5.68 3.49
C TRP A 156 -16.21 -5.22 2.14
N TYR A 157 -15.17 -5.87 1.63
CA TYR A 157 -14.59 -5.53 0.32
C TYR A 157 -15.61 -5.67 -0.81
N ARG A 158 -16.34 -6.81 -0.86
CA ARG A 158 -17.38 -7.02 -1.87
C ARG A 158 -18.45 -5.94 -1.81
N ASN A 159 -18.89 -5.56 -0.62
CA ASN A 159 -19.89 -4.50 -0.45
C ASN A 159 -19.36 -3.15 -0.98
N CYS A 160 -18.14 -2.76 -0.61
CA CYS A 160 -17.53 -1.53 -1.11
C CYS A 160 -17.40 -1.53 -2.65
N SER A 161 -16.96 -2.64 -3.24
CA SER A 161 -16.83 -2.76 -4.69
C SER A 161 -18.20 -2.62 -5.41
N GLU A 162 -19.24 -3.28 -4.89
CA GLU A 162 -20.60 -3.17 -5.47
C GLU A 162 -21.23 -1.78 -5.24
N GLU A 163 -20.96 -1.11 -4.13
CA GLU A 163 -21.39 0.27 -3.88
C GLU A 163 -20.74 1.21 -4.91
N LEU A 164 -19.44 1.17 -5.09
CA LEU A 164 -18.72 1.97 -6.08
C LEU A 164 -19.21 1.70 -7.50
N LYS A 165 -19.46 0.45 -7.86
CA LYS A 165 -20.02 0.08 -9.15
C LYS A 165 -21.43 0.62 -9.35
N THR A 166 -22.27 0.57 -8.32
CA THR A 166 -23.62 1.11 -8.35
C THR A 166 -23.60 2.63 -8.53
N GLU A 167 -22.77 3.34 -7.78
CA GLU A 167 -22.57 4.79 -7.90
C GLU A 167 -22.01 5.18 -9.28
N ASN A 168 -21.27 4.28 -9.92
CA ASN A 168 -20.69 4.46 -11.25
C ASN A 168 -21.56 3.86 -12.39
N ASN A 169 -22.89 3.83 -12.19
CA ASN A 169 -23.87 3.37 -13.19
C ASN A 169 -23.65 1.91 -13.65
N GLY A 170 -23.25 1.03 -12.76
CA GLY A 170 -23.02 -0.40 -13.03
C GLY A 170 -21.66 -0.72 -13.67
N VAL A 171 -20.78 0.27 -13.83
CA VAL A 171 -19.42 0.07 -14.33
C VAL A 171 -18.45 -0.08 -13.16
N SER A 172 -17.68 -1.16 -13.14
CA SER A 172 -16.65 -1.39 -12.10
C SER A 172 -15.61 -0.27 -12.12
N VAL A 173 -15.25 0.21 -10.93
CA VAL A 173 -14.21 1.23 -10.75
C VAL A 173 -12.86 0.55 -10.64
N THR A 174 -11.95 0.83 -11.57
CA THR A 174 -10.57 0.30 -11.48
C THR A 174 -9.94 0.66 -10.14
N SER A 175 -9.30 -0.33 -9.50
CA SER A 175 -8.83 -0.17 -8.14
C SER A 175 -7.45 -0.77 -7.94
N MET A 176 -6.76 -0.30 -6.91
CA MET A 176 -5.62 -0.97 -6.31
C MET A 176 -5.96 -1.40 -4.87
N MET A 177 -5.28 -2.44 -4.39
CA MET A 177 -5.38 -2.86 -3.00
C MET A 177 -4.00 -2.97 -2.38
N CYS A 178 -3.83 -2.36 -1.22
CA CYS A 178 -2.62 -2.48 -0.41
C CYS A 178 -2.92 -3.33 0.82
N CYS A 179 -2.05 -4.27 1.06
CA CYS A 179 -2.04 -5.14 2.23
C CYS A 179 -0.59 -5.44 2.60
N HIS A 180 -0.32 -5.53 3.90
CA HIS A 180 1.07 -5.69 4.32
C HIS A 180 1.57 -7.12 4.04
N ILE A 181 0.93 -8.15 4.61
CA ILE A 181 1.32 -9.54 4.38
C ILE A 181 0.81 -10.00 3.01
N PRO A 182 1.69 -10.57 2.16
CA PRO A 182 1.30 -11.01 0.83
C PRO A 182 0.28 -12.16 0.84
N LEU A 183 -0.55 -12.23 -0.19
CA LEU A 183 -1.40 -13.41 -0.45
C LEU A 183 -0.53 -14.61 -0.84
N GLN A 184 -0.97 -15.82 -0.52
CA GLN A 184 -0.24 -17.05 -0.85
C GLN A 184 -0.05 -17.24 -2.36
N GLU A 185 -0.93 -16.69 -3.16
CA GLU A 185 -0.95 -16.76 -4.62
C GLU A 185 0.29 -16.12 -5.28
N VAL A 186 1.06 -15.29 -4.56
CA VAL A 186 2.32 -14.73 -5.07
C VAL A 186 3.34 -15.79 -5.51
N VAL A 187 3.29 -17.00 -4.93
CA VAL A 187 4.18 -18.11 -5.33
C VAL A 187 3.86 -18.67 -6.71
N SER A 188 2.66 -18.40 -7.20
CA SER A 188 2.16 -18.89 -8.51
C SER A 188 2.18 -17.81 -9.59
N MET A 189 2.54 -16.57 -9.24
CA MET A 189 2.60 -15.49 -10.23
C MET A 189 3.76 -15.64 -11.20
N GLU A 190 3.56 -15.26 -12.45
CA GLU A 190 4.64 -15.04 -13.40
C GLU A 190 5.40 -13.77 -13.00
N ILE A 191 6.68 -13.91 -12.64
CA ILE A 191 7.54 -12.77 -12.31
C ILE A 191 7.91 -12.04 -13.60
N LEU A 192 7.61 -10.75 -13.67
CA LEU A 192 7.91 -9.89 -14.82
C LEU A 192 9.24 -9.16 -14.62
N HIS A 193 9.44 -8.53 -13.46
CA HIS A 193 10.64 -7.78 -13.10
C HIS A 193 10.91 -7.85 -11.60
N GLY A 194 12.13 -7.49 -11.20
CA GLY A 194 12.51 -7.27 -9.83
C GLY A 194 13.47 -8.29 -9.26
N VAL A 195 13.83 -8.07 -7.99
CA VAL A 195 14.75 -8.88 -7.21
C VAL A 195 13.96 -9.65 -6.15
N CYS A 196 14.27 -10.94 -6.00
CA CYS A 196 13.68 -11.82 -5.01
C CYS A 196 14.80 -12.53 -4.25
N ASN A 197 15.28 -11.92 -3.18
CA ASN A 197 16.35 -12.45 -2.32
C ASN A 197 15.80 -13.03 -1.00
N GLU A 198 14.52 -13.36 -0.97
CA GLU A 198 13.82 -13.94 0.16
C GLU A 198 12.82 -15.00 -0.32
N ASN A 199 12.41 -15.89 0.56
CA ASN A 199 11.48 -16.96 0.20
C ASN A 199 10.02 -16.46 0.26
N MET A 200 9.44 -16.13 -0.90
CA MET A 200 8.05 -15.67 -1.01
C MET A 200 7.05 -16.64 -0.37
N GLY A 201 7.23 -17.94 -0.52
CA GLY A 201 6.33 -18.94 0.04
C GLY A 201 6.32 -18.98 1.57
N ARG A 202 7.43 -18.57 2.20
CA ARG A 202 7.51 -18.44 3.66
C ARG A 202 6.87 -17.14 4.14
N THR A 203 7.13 -16.03 3.46
CA THR A 203 6.63 -14.71 3.86
C THR A 203 5.15 -14.53 3.56
N SER A 204 4.60 -15.25 2.59
CA SER A 204 3.17 -15.22 2.24
C SER A 204 2.32 -16.31 2.93
N LYS A 205 2.89 -17.06 3.88
CA LYS A 205 2.16 -18.14 4.54
C LYS A 205 1.15 -17.57 5.57
N ALA A 206 -0.05 -17.31 5.10
CA ALA A 206 -1.16 -16.79 5.91
C ALA A 206 -2.42 -17.65 5.71
N LEU A 207 -3.39 -17.53 6.62
CA LEU A 207 -4.68 -18.20 6.44
C LEU A 207 -5.36 -17.71 5.15
N ASN A 208 -5.58 -18.63 4.21
CA ASN A 208 -6.28 -18.31 2.97
C ASN A 208 -7.79 -18.50 3.16
N VAL A 209 -8.54 -17.42 3.08
CA VAL A 209 -10.01 -17.38 3.18
C VAL A 209 -10.68 -17.13 1.83
N GLY A 210 -9.92 -17.19 0.72
CA GLY A 210 -10.40 -16.94 -0.64
C GLY A 210 -10.33 -15.46 -1.04
N THR A 211 -9.33 -14.73 -0.55
CA THR A 211 -9.17 -13.29 -0.84
C THR A 211 -8.90 -13.05 -2.32
N PHE A 212 -8.00 -13.82 -2.93
CA PHE A 212 -7.68 -13.68 -4.35
C PHE A 212 -8.88 -14.00 -5.24
N GLU A 213 -9.64 -15.02 -4.92
CA GLU A 213 -10.89 -15.39 -5.61
C GLU A 213 -11.93 -14.27 -5.51
N ALA A 214 -12.10 -13.67 -4.33
CA ALA A 214 -13.00 -12.52 -4.17
C ALA A 214 -12.61 -11.34 -5.05
N ILE A 215 -11.31 -11.05 -5.16
CA ILE A 215 -10.78 -10.00 -6.04
C ILE A 215 -11.05 -10.33 -7.52
N LYS A 216 -10.87 -11.57 -7.92
CA LYS A 216 -11.18 -12.03 -9.30
C LYS A 216 -12.67 -11.90 -9.61
N GLU A 217 -13.54 -12.28 -8.67
CA GLU A 217 -15.00 -12.19 -8.81
C GLU A 217 -15.47 -10.75 -9.02
N GLN A 218 -14.96 -9.81 -8.23
CA GLN A 218 -15.30 -8.39 -8.35
C GLN A 218 -14.68 -7.74 -9.61
N GLY A 219 -13.48 -8.12 -9.98
CA GLY A 219 -12.81 -7.71 -11.20
C GLY A 219 -12.40 -6.23 -11.24
N ASP A 220 -12.51 -5.51 -10.14
CA ASP A 220 -12.16 -4.10 -10.00
C ASP A 220 -10.69 -3.88 -9.67
N VAL A 221 -10.09 -4.69 -8.78
CA VAL A 221 -8.68 -4.58 -8.40
C VAL A 221 -7.77 -5.11 -9.51
N LYS A 222 -6.91 -4.23 -10.04
CA LYS A 222 -5.94 -4.54 -11.10
C LYS A 222 -4.55 -4.79 -10.56
N ILE A 223 -4.24 -4.27 -9.39
CA ILE A 223 -2.94 -4.42 -8.75
C ILE A 223 -3.08 -4.57 -7.23
N LEU A 224 -2.36 -5.55 -6.68
CA LEU A 224 -2.08 -5.72 -5.26
C LEU A 224 -0.66 -5.25 -4.96
N VAL A 225 -0.47 -4.51 -3.88
CA VAL A 225 0.85 -4.07 -3.41
C VAL A 225 1.07 -4.53 -1.98
N PHE A 226 2.20 -5.21 -1.75
CA PHE A 226 2.57 -5.82 -0.48
C PHE A 226 3.81 -5.16 0.14
N GLY A 227 3.93 -5.25 1.48
CA GLY A 227 5.14 -5.02 2.26
C GLY A 227 5.73 -6.33 2.77
N HIS A 228 6.11 -6.39 4.05
CA HIS A 228 6.49 -7.57 4.82
C HIS A 228 7.79 -8.26 4.39
N SER A 229 8.10 -8.28 3.13
CA SER A 229 9.29 -8.97 2.58
C SER A 229 10.36 -7.94 2.23
N HIS A 230 11.38 -7.84 3.08
CA HIS A 230 12.36 -6.75 3.03
C HIS A 230 13.40 -6.87 1.90
N LYS A 231 13.50 -8.05 1.27
CA LYS A 231 14.47 -8.34 0.21
C LYS A 231 13.79 -8.70 -1.11
N ILE A 232 12.56 -8.22 -1.28
CA ILE A 232 11.76 -8.47 -2.48
C ILE A 232 11.19 -7.15 -2.99
N ASN A 233 11.39 -6.87 -4.28
CA ASN A 233 10.77 -5.75 -4.97
C ASN A 233 10.16 -6.16 -6.31
N VAL A 234 9.85 -7.46 -6.46
CA VAL A 234 9.29 -8.00 -7.70
C VAL A 234 7.90 -7.44 -8.02
N ILE A 235 7.60 -7.45 -9.29
CA ILE A 235 6.24 -7.38 -9.85
C ILE A 235 5.99 -8.63 -10.68
N GLY A 236 4.84 -9.25 -10.49
CA GLY A 236 4.38 -10.40 -11.27
C GLY A 236 2.91 -10.28 -11.62
N LYS A 237 2.42 -11.26 -12.35
CA LYS A 237 1.04 -11.34 -12.83
C LYS A 237 0.45 -12.73 -12.62
N LEU A 238 -0.78 -12.80 -12.13
CA LEU A 238 -1.57 -14.02 -12.04
C LEU A 238 -3.02 -13.70 -12.41
N ASP A 239 -3.61 -14.50 -13.29
CA ASP A 239 -5.02 -14.39 -13.74
C ASP A 239 -5.45 -12.95 -14.13
N GLY A 240 -4.53 -12.18 -14.73
CA GLY A 240 -4.80 -10.81 -15.15
C GLY A 240 -4.63 -9.76 -14.05
N ILE A 241 -4.24 -10.12 -12.84
CA ILE A 241 -4.00 -9.21 -11.71
C ILE A 241 -2.50 -9.06 -11.49
N LEU A 242 -2.01 -7.82 -11.35
CA LEU A 242 -0.64 -7.55 -10.98
C LEU A 242 -0.47 -7.72 -9.46
N MET A 243 0.64 -8.31 -9.05
CA MET A 243 1.03 -8.44 -7.65
C MET A 243 2.47 -7.96 -7.48
N GLY A 244 2.66 -6.88 -6.73
CA GLY A 244 3.95 -6.24 -6.56
C GLY A 244 4.31 -5.99 -5.11
N TYR A 245 5.61 -6.02 -4.81
CA TYR A 245 6.15 -5.64 -3.50
C TYR A 245 6.63 -4.20 -3.54
N ALA A 246 6.39 -3.46 -2.47
CA ALA A 246 6.89 -2.09 -2.29
C ALA A 246 8.38 -2.06 -1.91
N GLY A 247 8.96 -3.22 -1.60
CA GLY A 247 10.31 -3.28 -1.06
C GLY A 247 10.35 -2.72 0.36
N LYS A 248 11.45 -2.07 0.70
CA LYS A 248 11.69 -1.52 2.03
C LYS A 248 12.21 -0.09 1.96
N ILE A 249 11.83 0.73 2.92
CA ILE A 249 12.43 2.04 3.18
C ILE A 249 13.21 1.98 4.51
N SER A 250 14.33 2.71 4.64
CA SER A 250 15.25 2.72 5.79
C SER A 250 16.14 1.47 5.97
N SER A 251 17.17 1.57 6.80
CA SER A 251 18.06 0.48 7.20
C SER A 251 17.60 -0.26 8.47
N GLY A 252 16.40 0.01 8.97
CA GLY A 252 15.84 -0.69 10.12
C GLY A 252 15.63 -2.18 9.84
N SER A 253 15.82 -3.04 10.86
CA SER A 253 15.68 -4.49 10.72
C SER A 253 16.57 -5.10 9.62
N TYR A 254 16.29 -6.34 9.19
CA TYR A 254 17.04 -6.97 8.10
C TYR A 254 16.62 -6.40 6.74
N HIS A 255 17.57 -6.28 5.80
CA HIS A 255 17.32 -5.74 4.46
C HIS A 255 18.39 -6.18 3.47
N ASP A 256 18.22 -5.81 2.21
CA ASP A 256 19.31 -5.71 1.24
C ASP A 256 19.26 -4.34 0.53
N GLU A 257 20.34 -4.02 -0.18
CA GLU A 257 20.43 -2.73 -0.87
C GLU A 257 19.60 -2.68 -2.16
N PHE A 258 19.18 -3.83 -2.71
CA PHE A 258 18.49 -3.89 -4.01
C PHE A 258 17.00 -3.57 -3.87
N SER A 259 16.42 -3.80 -2.70
CA SER A 259 14.99 -3.59 -2.42
C SER A 259 14.69 -2.34 -1.59
N ARG A 260 15.63 -1.36 -1.55
CA ARG A 260 15.43 -0.05 -0.91
C ARG A 260 14.76 0.93 -1.86
N GLY A 261 13.49 1.28 -1.58
CA GLY A 261 12.70 2.15 -2.46
C GLY A 261 11.20 2.08 -2.21
N GLY A 262 10.42 2.31 -3.28
CA GLY A 262 8.96 2.27 -3.23
C GLY A 262 8.35 1.88 -4.57
N ARG A 263 7.09 1.46 -4.53
CA ARG A 263 6.33 1.12 -5.74
C ARG A 263 5.45 2.27 -6.15
N ILE A 264 5.50 2.57 -7.44
CA ILE A 264 4.64 3.58 -8.07
C ILE A 264 3.48 2.89 -8.77
N VAL A 265 2.28 3.41 -8.57
CA VAL A 265 1.08 3.01 -9.31
C VAL A 265 0.47 4.26 -9.93
N LYS A 266 0.29 4.24 -11.25
CA LYS A 266 -0.27 5.35 -12.03
C LYS A 266 -1.55 4.94 -12.71
N PHE A 267 -2.50 5.83 -12.67
CA PHE A 267 -3.81 5.72 -13.28
C PHE A 267 -4.09 6.98 -14.11
N ASN A 268 -4.83 6.84 -15.21
CA ASN A 268 -5.33 7.96 -15.98
C ASN A 268 -6.82 7.78 -16.28
N GLU A 269 -7.66 8.78 -15.97
CA GLU A 269 -9.14 8.71 -16.15
C GLU A 269 -9.58 8.51 -17.59
N ASN A 270 -8.74 8.87 -18.57
CA ASN A 270 -9.00 8.69 -19.98
C ASN A 270 -8.65 7.26 -20.48
N GLU A 271 -7.97 6.47 -19.66
CA GLU A 271 -7.63 5.06 -19.87
C GLU A 271 -8.09 4.20 -18.69
N PRO A 272 -9.41 4.17 -18.36
CA PRO A 272 -9.92 3.71 -17.06
C PRO A 272 -9.65 2.24 -16.74
N ASN A 273 -9.29 1.42 -17.71
CA ASN A 273 -8.96 0.00 -17.51
C ASN A 273 -7.45 -0.26 -17.47
N LYS A 274 -6.64 0.79 -17.49
CA LYS A 274 -5.19 0.68 -17.56
C LYS A 274 -4.55 1.15 -16.26
N VAL A 275 -3.67 0.32 -15.73
CA VAL A 275 -2.81 0.65 -14.60
C VAL A 275 -1.37 0.49 -15.02
N VAL A 276 -0.53 1.47 -14.67
CA VAL A 276 0.92 1.45 -14.90
C VAL A 276 1.61 1.35 -13.56
N THR A 277 2.56 0.43 -13.42
CA THR A 277 3.34 0.31 -12.19
C THR A 277 4.81 0.07 -12.49
N TYR A 278 5.67 0.60 -11.63
CA TYR A 278 7.10 0.32 -11.60
C TYR A 278 7.63 0.50 -10.18
N TRP A 279 8.82 0.02 -9.96
CA TRP A 279 9.52 0.20 -8.70
C TRP A 279 10.61 1.28 -8.84
N SER A 280 10.68 2.18 -7.87
CA SER A 280 11.61 3.32 -7.83
C SER A 280 12.58 3.15 -6.67
N GLY A 281 13.87 3.06 -6.98
CA GLY A 281 14.94 2.86 -6.01
C GLY A 281 15.47 4.16 -5.41
N VAL A 282 15.98 4.08 -4.18
CA VAL A 282 16.58 5.23 -3.46
C VAL A 282 18.09 5.15 -3.33
N LEU A 283 18.70 3.98 -3.58
CA LEU A 283 20.14 3.78 -3.54
C LEU A 283 20.71 3.56 -4.94
N PRO A 284 22.01 3.82 -5.18
CA PRO A 284 22.65 3.50 -6.47
C PRO A 284 22.56 2.02 -6.85
N THR A 285 22.47 1.12 -5.88
CA THR A 285 22.30 -0.33 -6.04
C THR A 285 20.85 -0.75 -6.27
N SER A 286 19.89 0.01 -5.78
CA SER A 286 18.45 -0.24 -5.95
C SER A 286 17.92 0.44 -7.21
N LYS A 287 18.24 -0.16 -8.37
CA LYS A 287 17.87 0.42 -9.66
C LYS A 287 16.37 0.41 -9.89
N ASP A 288 15.90 1.46 -10.57
CA ASP A 288 14.52 1.51 -11.06
C ASP A 288 14.21 0.33 -11.96
N GLN A 289 12.97 -0.12 -11.91
CA GLN A 289 12.47 -1.16 -12.79
C GLN A 289 11.66 -0.54 -13.94
N PRO A 290 11.61 -1.21 -15.10
CA PRO A 290 10.76 -0.78 -16.19
C PRO A 290 9.28 -0.84 -15.80
N ALA A 291 8.48 0.03 -16.43
CA ALA A 291 7.06 0.05 -16.20
C ALA A 291 6.37 -1.19 -16.76
N VAL A 292 5.44 -1.73 -15.98
CA VAL A 292 4.50 -2.77 -16.40
C VAL A 292 3.12 -2.15 -16.55
N VAL A 293 2.41 -2.55 -17.57
CA VAL A 293 1.07 -2.05 -17.91
C VAL A 293 0.08 -3.21 -17.95
N ILE A 294 -1.09 -3.03 -17.38
CA ILE A 294 -2.21 -3.95 -17.44
C ILE A 294 -3.46 -3.23 -17.89
#